data_ea618a31f5845d15590c3d06d4b898c5
#
_entry.id   ea618a31f5845d15590c3d06d4b898c5
#
_cell.length_a   1.000
_cell.length_b   1.000
_cell.length_c   1.000
_cell.angle_alpha   90.00
_cell.angle_beta   90.00
_cell.angle_gamma   90.00
#
_symmetry.space_group_name_H-M   'P 1'
#
loop_
_entity.id
_entity.type
_entity.pdbx_description
1 polymer ?
#
loop_
_entity_poly.entity_id
_entity_poly.type
_entity_poly.pdbx_seq_one_letter_code
_entity_poly.pdbx_strand_id
1 'polypeptide(L)'
;TQLRLAQKFTLLGLLTLAMVAFPSALYLKQTITDVRQAHRQAEGVPVLMALNMVIQHTQVHRGLSAGVLSGNEGMQQRRVTAKEAVNQALGNAAAILVQNNAPVQEQQRLQKWQTTWQALEQAVAANKVEVADSFARHTDLIAELMMINEELLVAYHLQSNEDPANVALLQAALVQAPQLTEGVGQMRAMGTGFLTQAFLSVDDRGAFRALISQTTTFQKQVGRFIQRAMTLNPAYQQELGGLVKTATELLNESNHLARTEVLEIDLLQYPASDYFNKLTQAIEAINAVRISG
;
A
#
# COMPACT_ATOMS: atom_id res chain seq x y z
N THR A 1 60.70 -21.55 -30.92
CA THR A 1 61.00 -22.50 -29.82
C THR A 1 59.84 -23.50 -29.72
N GLN A 2 60.15 -24.79 -30.10
CA GLN A 2 59.11 -25.85 -30.00
C GLN A 2 58.99 -26.28 -28.55
N LEU A 3 57.79 -26.20 -28.00
CA LEU A 3 57.44 -26.69 -26.65
C LEU A 3 57.64 -28.22 -26.58
N ARG A 4 58.24 -28.69 -25.48
CA ARG A 4 58.38 -30.12 -25.21
C ARG A 4 56.98 -30.76 -25.03
N LEU A 5 56.83 -32.05 -25.33
CA LEU A 5 55.55 -32.77 -25.28
C LEU A 5 54.84 -32.60 -23.92
N ALA A 6 55.59 -32.74 -22.81
CA ALA A 6 55.08 -32.52 -21.46
C ALA A 6 54.50 -31.11 -21.26
N GLN A 7 55.16 -30.10 -21.77
CA GLN A 7 54.69 -28.70 -21.70
C GLN A 7 53.37 -28.47 -22.48
N LYS A 8 53.24 -29.16 -23.63
CA LYS A 8 51.98 -29.14 -24.41
C LYS A 8 50.80 -29.74 -23.63
N PHE A 9 51.01 -30.88 -22.96
CA PHE A 9 50.01 -31.52 -22.15
C PHE A 9 49.65 -30.71 -20.89
N THR A 10 50.66 -30.12 -20.24
CA THR A 10 50.41 -29.23 -19.09
C THR A 10 49.60 -27.99 -19.52
N LEU A 11 49.94 -27.37 -20.65
CA LEU A 11 49.23 -26.22 -21.18
C LEU A 11 47.79 -26.57 -21.55
N LEU A 12 47.57 -27.74 -22.18
CA LEU A 12 46.26 -28.25 -22.52
C LEU A 12 45.44 -28.51 -21.24
N GLY A 13 46.04 -29.16 -20.23
CA GLY A 13 45.40 -29.40 -18.95
C GLY A 13 44.99 -28.12 -18.20
N LEU A 14 45.87 -27.09 -18.21
CA LEU A 14 45.57 -25.78 -17.65
C LEU A 14 44.46 -25.08 -18.42
N LEU A 15 44.47 -25.18 -19.76
CA LEU A 15 43.45 -24.58 -20.59
C LEU A 15 42.04 -25.22 -20.36
N THR A 16 42.01 -26.58 -20.30
CA THR A 16 40.77 -27.29 -20.00
C THR A 16 40.27 -27.00 -18.59
N LEU A 17 41.16 -26.93 -17.60
CA LEU A 17 40.81 -26.53 -16.25
C LEU A 17 40.21 -25.08 -16.21
N ALA A 18 40.86 -24.14 -16.89
CA ALA A 18 40.37 -22.77 -16.98
C ALA A 18 39.01 -22.67 -17.69
N MET A 19 38.79 -23.43 -18.76
CA MET A 19 37.51 -23.51 -19.48
C MET A 19 36.36 -24.07 -18.62
N VAL A 20 36.63 -24.88 -17.64
CA VAL A 20 35.61 -25.39 -16.72
C VAL A 20 35.50 -24.50 -15.46
N ALA A 21 36.64 -24.13 -14.88
CA ALA A 21 36.67 -23.35 -13.62
C ALA A 21 36.06 -21.97 -13.77
N PHE A 22 36.32 -21.28 -14.89
CA PHE A 22 35.83 -19.91 -15.09
C PHE A 22 34.30 -19.83 -15.22
N PRO A 23 33.62 -20.59 -16.09
CA PRO A 23 32.15 -20.61 -16.13
C PRO A 23 31.52 -21.08 -14.82
N SER A 24 32.14 -22.11 -14.18
CA SER A 24 31.65 -22.61 -12.88
C SER A 24 31.72 -21.53 -11.80
N ALA A 25 32.79 -20.75 -11.75
CA ALA A 25 32.93 -19.64 -10.79
C ALA A 25 31.91 -18.52 -11.06
N LEU A 26 31.65 -18.19 -12.34
CA LEU A 26 30.59 -17.23 -12.72
C LEU A 26 29.20 -17.74 -12.33
N TYR A 27 28.91 -18.99 -12.60
CA TYR A 27 27.64 -19.63 -12.23
C TYR A 27 27.43 -19.62 -10.72
N LEU A 28 28.43 -20.03 -9.94
CA LEU A 28 28.37 -19.99 -8.48
C LEU A 28 28.15 -18.58 -7.95
N LYS A 29 28.87 -17.59 -8.50
CA LYS A 29 28.69 -16.18 -8.13
C LYS A 29 27.24 -15.74 -8.39
N GLN A 30 26.71 -16.04 -9.57
CA GLN A 30 25.32 -15.71 -9.92
C GLN A 30 24.33 -16.38 -8.96
N THR A 31 24.44 -17.69 -8.75
CA THR A 31 23.56 -18.44 -7.85
C THR A 31 23.58 -17.89 -6.42
N ILE A 32 24.77 -17.53 -5.89
CA ILE A 32 24.87 -16.91 -4.56
C ILE A 32 24.17 -15.55 -4.53
N THR A 33 24.28 -14.76 -5.61
CA THR A 33 23.60 -13.46 -5.72
C THR A 33 22.10 -13.65 -5.73
N ASP A 34 21.58 -14.60 -6.52
CA ASP A 34 20.15 -14.89 -6.66
C ASP A 34 19.55 -15.37 -5.33
N VAL A 35 20.24 -16.26 -4.61
CA VAL A 35 19.83 -16.72 -3.28
C VAL A 35 19.78 -15.57 -2.27
N ARG A 36 20.79 -14.69 -2.28
CA ARG A 36 20.80 -13.51 -1.39
C ARG A 36 19.67 -12.56 -1.71
N GLN A 37 19.41 -12.34 -3.00
CA GLN A 37 18.30 -11.48 -3.43
C GLN A 37 16.95 -12.06 -3.01
N ALA A 38 16.71 -13.36 -3.24
CA ALA A 38 15.50 -14.05 -2.81
C ALA A 38 15.29 -13.96 -1.29
N HIS A 39 16.37 -14.12 -0.51
CA HIS A 39 16.31 -13.95 0.94
C HIS A 39 15.92 -12.52 1.35
N ARG A 40 16.54 -11.51 0.73
CA ARG A 40 16.18 -10.10 0.97
C ARG A 40 14.73 -9.81 0.61
N GLN A 41 14.23 -10.34 -0.49
CA GLN A 41 12.82 -10.19 -0.88
C GLN A 41 11.89 -10.82 0.15
N ALA A 42 12.21 -12.02 0.65
CA ALA A 42 11.44 -12.70 1.70
C ALA A 42 11.43 -11.91 3.03
N GLU A 43 12.52 -11.24 3.40
CA GLU A 43 12.58 -10.35 4.57
C GLU A 43 11.71 -9.08 4.38
N GLY A 44 11.58 -8.58 3.14
CA GLY A 44 10.85 -7.34 2.85
C GLY A 44 9.34 -7.47 2.93
N VAL A 45 8.77 -8.60 2.53
CA VAL A 45 7.31 -8.80 2.48
C VAL A 45 6.63 -8.53 3.83
N PRO A 46 7.04 -9.14 4.97
CA PRO A 46 6.42 -8.87 6.26
C PRO A 46 6.56 -7.41 6.71
N VAL A 47 7.65 -6.73 6.34
CA VAL A 47 7.86 -5.31 6.63
C VAL A 47 6.83 -4.43 5.93
N LEU A 48 6.66 -4.64 4.63
CA LEU A 48 5.68 -3.91 3.83
C LEU A 48 4.25 -4.19 4.28
N MET A 49 3.93 -5.43 4.61
CA MET A 49 2.61 -5.79 5.16
C MET A 49 2.34 -5.06 6.48
N ALA A 50 3.31 -5.02 7.39
CA ALA A 50 3.16 -4.34 8.67
C ALA A 50 2.95 -2.82 8.51
N LEU A 51 3.72 -2.16 7.62
CA LEU A 51 3.51 -0.73 7.32
C LEU A 51 2.15 -0.46 6.68
N ASN A 52 1.70 -1.33 5.78
CA ASN A 52 0.39 -1.20 5.17
C ASN A 52 -0.75 -1.29 6.20
N MET A 53 -0.59 -2.06 7.28
CA MET A 53 -1.56 -2.07 8.38
C MET A 53 -1.60 -0.71 9.11
N VAL A 54 -0.44 -0.06 9.32
CA VAL A 54 -0.40 1.30 9.89
C VAL A 54 -1.12 2.29 8.98
N ILE A 55 -0.86 2.25 7.67
CA ILE A 55 -1.55 3.08 6.67
C ILE A 55 -3.06 2.88 6.77
N GLN A 56 -3.53 1.64 6.71
CA GLN A 56 -4.95 1.31 6.73
C GLN A 56 -5.66 1.82 7.99
N HIS A 57 -5.07 1.59 9.17
CA HIS A 57 -5.67 2.05 10.42
C HIS A 57 -5.65 3.58 10.55
N THR A 58 -4.60 4.26 10.03
CA THR A 58 -4.55 5.72 9.97
C THR A 58 -5.62 6.29 9.04
N GLN A 59 -5.89 5.65 7.91
CA GLN A 59 -6.99 6.01 6.99
C GLN A 59 -8.36 5.85 7.66
N VAL A 60 -8.56 4.79 8.45
CA VAL A 60 -9.80 4.59 9.23
C VAL A 60 -9.95 5.69 10.28
N HIS A 61 -8.88 5.99 11.03
CA HIS A 61 -8.90 7.06 12.05
C HIS A 61 -9.18 8.43 11.42
N ARG A 62 -8.57 8.77 10.26
CA ARG A 62 -8.86 9.99 9.52
C ARG A 62 -10.35 10.14 9.20
N GLY A 63 -10.96 9.10 8.64
CA GLY A 63 -12.37 9.13 8.26
C GLY A 63 -13.31 9.27 9.46
N LEU A 64 -13.03 8.56 10.56
CA LEU A 64 -13.81 8.67 11.79
C LEU A 64 -13.61 10.04 12.47
N SER A 65 -12.38 10.57 12.45
CA SER A 65 -12.08 11.92 12.94
C SER A 65 -12.83 13.00 12.16
N ALA A 66 -12.91 12.87 10.82
CA ALA A 66 -13.70 13.78 10.00
C ALA A 66 -15.18 13.77 10.41
N GLY A 67 -15.78 12.60 10.63
CA GLY A 67 -17.15 12.48 11.10
C GLY A 67 -17.37 13.09 12.48
N VAL A 68 -16.50 12.78 13.45
CA VAL A 68 -16.60 13.30 14.83
C VAL A 68 -16.45 14.83 14.86
N LEU A 69 -15.41 15.36 14.22
CA LEU A 69 -15.15 16.80 14.17
C LEU A 69 -16.24 17.56 13.39
N SER A 70 -16.95 16.88 12.49
CA SER A 70 -18.14 17.42 11.80
C SER A 70 -19.42 17.34 12.62
N GLY A 71 -19.40 16.78 13.84
CA GLY A 71 -20.55 16.71 14.75
C GLY A 71 -21.22 15.33 14.87
N ASN A 72 -20.71 14.27 14.23
CA ASN A 72 -21.25 12.92 14.38
C ASN A 72 -20.67 12.23 15.63
N GLU A 73 -21.28 12.49 16.80
CA GLU A 73 -20.85 11.91 18.08
C GLU A 73 -20.93 10.38 18.10
N GLY A 74 -21.81 9.75 17.31
CA GLY A 74 -21.93 8.30 17.19
C GLY A 74 -20.67 7.61 16.67
N MET A 75 -19.75 8.33 16.05
CA MET A 75 -18.46 7.81 15.58
C MET A 75 -17.34 7.88 16.63
N GLN A 76 -17.54 8.54 17.77
CA GLN A 76 -16.50 8.79 18.77
C GLN A 76 -15.85 7.49 19.31
N GLN A 77 -16.67 6.52 19.71
CA GLN A 77 -16.14 5.26 20.23
C GLN A 77 -15.35 4.48 19.18
N ARG A 78 -15.82 4.48 17.92
CA ARG A 78 -15.11 3.85 16.80
C ARG A 78 -13.77 4.55 16.53
N ARG A 79 -13.70 5.87 16.67
CA ARG A 79 -12.44 6.65 16.53
C ARG A 79 -11.44 6.26 17.61
N VAL A 80 -11.85 6.09 18.86
CA VAL A 80 -10.97 5.63 19.94
C VAL A 80 -10.43 4.24 19.65
N THR A 81 -11.27 3.31 19.22
CA THR A 81 -10.82 1.96 18.80
C THR A 81 -9.84 2.03 17.62
N ALA A 82 -10.08 2.90 16.65
CA ALA A 82 -9.17 3.09 15.51
C ALA A 82 -7.81 3.64 15.94
N LYS A 83 -7.75 4.59 16.91
CA LYS A 83 -6.49 5.05 17.52
C LYS A 83 -5.68 3.89 18.11
N GLU A 84 -6.34 3.03 18.88
CA GLU A 84 -5.70 1.87 19.51
C GLU A 84 -5.14 0.92 18.43
N ALA A 85 -5.89 0.70 17.36
CA ALA A 85 -5.44 -0.11 16.22
C ALA A 85 -4.21 0.50 15.52
N VAL A 86 -4.16 1.83 15.33
CA VAL A 86 -2.95 2.51 14.80
C VAL A 86 -1.76 2.28 15.71
N ASN A 87 -1.91 2.47 17.02
CA ASN A 87 -0.82 2.32 17.98
C ASN A 87 -0.29 0.88 18.03
N GLN A 88 -1.19 -0.11 17.98
CA GLN A 88 -0.82 -1.52 17.95
C GLN A 88 -0.09 -1.88 16.66
N ALA A 89 -0.62 -1.47 15.51
CA ALA A 89 -0.01 -1.71 14.21
C ALA A 89 1.37 -1.06 14.11
N LEU A 90 1.52 0.16 14.63
CA LEU A 90 2.78 0.89 14.66
C LEU A 90 3.84 0.17 15.51
N GLY A 91 3.49 -0.29 16.71
CA GLY A 91 4.39 -1.07 17.57
C GLY A 91 4.85 -2.36 16.88
N ASN A 92 3.94 -3.06 16.22
CA ASN A 92 4.24 -4.25 15.45
C ASN A 92 5.15 -3.94 14.25
N ALA A 93 4.85 -2.88 13.49
CA ALA A 93 5.67 -2.47 12.35
C ALA A 93 7.10 -2.11 12.77
N ALA A 94 7.26 -1.34 13.87
CA ALA A 94 8.58 -0.99 14.39
C ALA A 94 9.41 -2.23 14.76
N ALA A 95 8.80 -3.23 15.42
CA ALA A 95 9.46 -4.48 15.77
C ALA A 95 9.86 -5.29 14.51
N ILE A 96 8.97 -5.40 13.52
CA ILE A 96 9.20 -6.14 12.27
C ILE A 96 10.30 -5.45 11.43
N LEU A 97 10.35 -4.12 11.37
CA LEU A 97 11.42 -3.38 10.69
C LEU A 97 12.80 -3.73 11.26
N VAL A 98 12.93 -3.76 12.58
CA VAL A 98 14.18 -4.13 13.25
C VAL A 98 14.53 -5.59 13.00
N GLN A 99 13.59 -6.50 13.18
CA GLN A 99 13.78 -7.94 13.03
C GLN A 99 14.22 -8.34 11.61
N ASN A 100 13.75 -7.64 10.60
CA ASN A 100 14.05 -7.90 9.19
C ASN A 100 15.14 -6.97 8.62
N ASN A 101 15.97 -6.38 9.46
CA ASN A 101 17.12 -5.56 9.05
C ASN A 101 16.75 -4.43 8.07
N ALA A 102 15.62 -3.74 8.31
CA ALA A 102 15.25 -2.57 7.53
C ALA A 102 16.33 -1.48 7.66
N PRO A 103 16.54 -0.63 6.64
CA PRO A 103 17.50 0.46 6.73
C PRO A 103 17.22 1.35 7.96
N VAL A 104 18.28 1.74 8.66
CA VAL A 104 18.19 2.55 9.89
C VAL A 104 17.46 3.88 9.65
N GLN A 105 17.63 4.45 8.46
CA GLN A 105 16.94 5.66 8.06
C GLN A 105 15.42 5.49 8.10
N GLU A 106 14.89 4.38 7.59
CA GLU A 106 13.43 4.13 7.56
C GLU A 106 12.88 3.82 8.95
N GLN A 107 13.68 3.17 9.80
CA GLN A 107 13.32 2.98 11.21
C GLN A 107 13.20 4.34 11.95
N GLN A 108 14.15 5.26 11.72
CA GLN A 108 14.13 6.62 12.30
C GLN A 108 12.96 7.46 11.75
N ARG A 109 12.64 7.33 10.47
CA ARG A 109 11.47 8.00 9.86
C ARG A 109 10.17 7.53 10.51
N LEU A 110 10.01 6.22 10.72
CA LEU A 110 8.85 5.67 11.41
C LEU A 110 8.73 6.16 12.85
N GLN A 111 9.85 6.30 13.56
CA GLN A 111 9.87 6.86 14.92
C GLN A 111 9.45 8.35 14.93
N LYS A 112 9.92 9.15 13.99
CA LYS A 112 9.49 10.55 13.83
C LYS A 112 8.01 10.63 13.49
N TRP A 113 7.54 9.76 12.60
CA TRP A 113 6.14 9.62 12.26
C TRP A 113 5.26 9.39 13.51
N GLN A 114 5.68 8.47 14.39
CA GLN A 114 4.99 8.18 15.66
C GLN A 114 4.79 9.44 16.50
N THR A 115 5.81 10.27 16.62
CA THR A 115 5.72 11.52 17.39
C THR A 115 4.69 12.48 16.78
N THR A 116 4.68 12.61 15.46
CA THR A 116 3.73 13.47 14.74
C THR A 116 2.30 12.92 14.85
N TRP A 117 2.13 11.61 14.76
CA TRP A 117 0.85 10.94 14.97
C TRP A 117 0.28 11.21 16.36
N GLN A 118 1.08 11.04 17.40
CA GLN A 118 0.65 11.28 18.78
C GLN A 118 0.18 12.72 19.01
N ALA A 119 0.90 13.69 18.45
CA ALA A 119 0.52 15.11 18.52
C ALA A 119 -0.81 15.40 17.80
N LEU A 120 -1.02 14.81 16.62
CA LEU A 120 -2.27 14.94 15.87
C LEU A 120 -3.43 14.31 16.63
N GLU A 121 -3.26 13.08 17.12
CA GLU A 121 -4.29 12.37 17.87
C GLU A 121 -4.75 13.13 19.11
N GLN A 122 -3.80 13.68 19.87
CA GLN A 122 -4.11 14.51 21.04
C GLN A 122 -4.91 15.77 20.66
N ALA A 123 -4.57 16.43 19.55
CA ALA A 123 -5.30 17.59 19.07
C ALA A 123 -6.73 17.24 18.65
N VAL A 124 -6.92 16.11 17.95
CA VAL A 124 -8.24 15.59 17.56
C VAL A 124 -9.06 15.19 18.80
N ALA A 125 -8.46 14.47 19.75
CA ALA A 125 -9.14 14.04 20.97
C ALA A 125 -9.60 15.20 21.84
N ALA A 126 -8.82 16.29 21.85
CA ALA A 126 -9.14 17.50 22.61
C ALA A 126 -10.08 18.47 21.84
N ASN A 127 -10.51 18.11 20.63
CA ASN A 127 -11.28 18.98 19.71
C ASN A 127 -10.60 20.36 19.48
N LYS A 128 -9.26 20.34 19.31
CA LYS A 128 -8.40 21.53 19.12
C LYS A 128 -7.87 21.65 17.68
N VAL A 129 -8.50 20.98 16.75
CA VAL A 129 -8.14 21.00 15.34
C VAL A 129 -9.40 21.05 14.49
N GLU A 130 -9.39 21.88 13.46
CA GLU A 130 -10.47 21.99 12.50
C GLU A 130 -10.53 20.74 11.61
N VAL A 131 -11.72 20.43 11.06
CA VAL A 131 -11.96 19.26 10.20
C VAL A 131 -10.95 19.20 9.05
N ALA A 132 -10.81 20.33 8.33
CA ALA A 132 -9.92 20.43 7.18
C ALA A 132 -8.43 20.25 7.55
N ASP A 133 -7.98 20.86 8.65
CA ASP A 133 -6.60 20.70 9.13
C ASP A 133 -6.33 19.27 9.61
N SER A 134 -7.26 18.67 10.35
CA SER A 134 -7.19 17.26 10.75
C SER A 134 -7.08 16.34 9.53
N PHE A 135 -7.90 16.55 8.51
CA PHE A 135 -7.86 15.77 7.27
C PHE A 135 -6.51 15.90 6.57
N ALA A 136 -6.02 17.13 6.38
CA ALA A 136 -4.73 17.41 5.73
C ALA A 136 -3.58 16.72 6.48
N ARG A 137 -3.48 16.90 7.80
CA ARG A 137 -2.41 16.32 8.63
C ARG A 137 -2.43 14.78 8.65
N HIS A 138 -3.60 14.13 8.65
CA HIS A 138 -3.69 12.69 8.48
C HIS A 138 -3.22 12.25 7.09
N THR A 139 -3.58 13.01 6.06
CA THR A 139 -3.17 12.72 4.68
C THR A 139 -1.65 12.82 4.52
N ASP A 140 -1.02 13.83 5.11
CA ASP A 140 0.44 13.98 5.13
C ASP A 140 1.13 12.80 5.86
N LEU A 141 0.56 12.35 7.00
CA LEU A 141 1.06 11.18 7.72
C LEU A 141 0.96 9.89 6.88
N ILE A 142 -0.15 9.71 6.15
CA ILE A 142 -0.33 8.57 5.26
C ILE A 142 0.66 8.65 4.10
N ALA A 143 0.85 9.81 3.50
CA ALA A 143 1.82 10.03 2.43
C ALA A 143 3.25 9.71 2.87
N GLU A 144 3.65 10.11 4.09
CA GLU A 144 4.97 9.76 4.65
C GLU A 144 5.15 8.24 4.80
N LEU A 145 4.13 7.51 5.29
CA LEU A 145 4.19 6.04 5.35
C LEU A 145 4.29 5.40 3.96
N MET A 146 3.61 5.96 2.96
CA MET A 146 3.70 5.49 1.58
C MET A 146 5.10 5.72 1.00
N MET A 147 5.74 6.85 1.30
CA MET A 147 7.14 7.10 0.91
C MET A 147 8.11 6.13 1.59
N ILE A 148 7.95 5.84 2.90
CA ILE A 148 8.73 4.81 3.59
C ILE A 148 8.53 3.45 2.91
N ASN A 149 7.31 3.12 2.53
CA ASN A 149 6.99 1.87 1.83
C ASN A 149 7.70 1.76 0.46
N GLU A 150 7.75 2.85 -0.31
CA GLU A 150 8.44 2.91 -1.60
C GLU A 150 9.96 2.70 -1.45
N GLU A 151 10.61 3.34 -0.46
CA GLU A 151 12.03 3.13 -0.18
C GLU A 151 12.35 1.70 0.24
N LEU A 152 11.47 1.08 1.03
CA LEU A 152 11.62 -0.31 1.43
C LEU A 152 11.42 -1.30 0.28
N LEU A 153 10.54 -1.02 -0.69
CA LEU A 153 10.44 -1.80 -1.93
C LEU A 153 11.79 -1.87 -2.67
N VAL A 154 12.50 -0.73 -2.72
CA VAL A 154 13.84 -0.66 -3.33
C VAL A 154 14.87 -1.39 -2.48
N ALA A 155 14.90 -1.12 -1.17
CA ALA A 155 15.88 -1.68 -0.23
C ALA A 155 15.83 -3.22 -0.15
N TYR A 156 14.65 -3.80 -0.32
CA TYR A 156 14.43 -5.24 -0.33
C TYR A 156 14.42 -5.86 -1.74
N HIS A 157 14.73 -5.09 -2.79
CA HIS A 157 14.76 -5.55 -4.19
C HIS A 157 13.43 -6.17 -4.68
N LEU A 158 12.30 -5.78 -4.10
CA LEU A 158 10.99 -6.34 -4.45
C LEU A 158 10.49 -5.96 -5.84
N GLN A 159 11.09 -4.93 -6.46
CA GLN A 159 10.80 -4.53 -7.84
C GLN A 159 11.60 -5.33 -8.89
N SER A 160 12.59 -6.13 -8.46
CA SER A 160 13.48 -6.88 -9.32
C SER A 160 13.12 -8.37 -9.29
N ASN A 161 12.13 -8.77 -10.08
CA ASN A 161 11.74 -10.16 -10.25
C ASN A 161 11.87 -10.54 -11.74
N GLU A 162 12.33 -11.77 -12.02
CA GLU A 162 12.53 -12.26 -13.39
C GLU A 162 11.23 -12.75 -14.03
N ASP A 163 10.23 -13.14 -13.22
CA ASP A 163 8.93 -13.57 -13.72
C ASP A 163 8.01 -12.37 -14.01
N PRO A 164 7.61 -12.14 -15.27
CA PRO A 164 6.73 -11.03 -15.64
C PRO A 164 5.35 -11.07 -14.96
N ALA A 165 4.85 -12.24 -14.58
CA ALA A 165 3.58 -12.37 -13.86
C ALA A 165 3.73 -11.83 -12.43
N ASN A 166 4.81 -12.20 -11.74
CA ASN A 166 5.13 -11.69 -10.41
C ASN A 166 5.38 -10.17 -10.44
N VAL A 167 6.10 -9.66 -11.45
CA VAL A 167 6.30 -8.21 -11.62
C VAL A 167 4.97 -7.49 -11.73
N ALA A 168 4.04 -8.00 -12.55
CA ALA A 168 2.74 -7.39 -12.70
C ALA A 168 1.92 -7.43 -11.41
N LEU A 169 1.96 -8.55 -10.67
CA LEU A 169 1.27 -8.70 -9.39
C LEU A 169 1.84 -7.77 -8.32
N LEU A 170 3.17 -7.69 -8.19
CA LEU A 170 3.85 -6.78 -7.27
C LEU A 170 3.55 -5.31 -7.58
N GLN A 171 3.52 -4.93 -8.86
CA GLN A 171 3.11 -3.57 -9.28
C GLN A 171 1.66 -3.27 -8.90
N ALA A 172 0.76 -4.23 -9.07
CA ALA A 172 -0.63 -4.07 -8.66
C ALA A 172 -0.75 -3.92 -7.14
N ALA A 173 -0.16 -4.86 -6.37
CA ALA A 173 -0.36 -4.99 -4.93
C ALA A 173 0.41 -3.97 -4.10
N LEU A 174 1.66 -3.67 -4.46
CA LEU A 174 2.57 -2.88 -3.63
C LEU A 174 2.71 -1.42 -4.09
N VAL A 175 2.38 -1.10 -5.34
CA VAL A 175 2.51 0.26 -5.88
C VAL A 175 1.15 0.89 -6.15
N GLN A 176 0.28 0.23 -6.92
CA GLN A 176 -0.96 0.83 -7.39
C GLN A 176 -2.12 0.69 -6.38
N ALA A 177 -2.25 -0.44 -5.70
CA ALA A 177 -3.33 -0.65 -4.74
C ALA A 177 -3.26 0.29 -3.52
N PRO A 178 -2.08 0.64 -2.95
CA PRO A 178 -2.00 1.67 -1.91
C PRO A 178 -2.54 3.03 -2.37
N GLN A 179 -2.24 3.46 -3.60
CA GLN A 179 -2.76 4.72 -4.16
C GLN A 179 -4.30 4.65 -4.33
N LEU A 180 -4.81 3.51 -4.78
CA LEU A 180 -6.25 3.29 -4.90
C LEU A 180 -6.94 3.33 -3.53
N THR A 181 -6.42 2.60 -2.54
CA THR A 181 -7.00 2.60 -1.18
C THR A 181 -6.94 3.96 -0.53
N GLU A 182 -5.88 4.75 -0.78
CA GLU A 182 -5.78 6.13 -0.30
C GLU A 182 -6.85 7.02 -0.96
N GLY A 183 -7.04 6.93 -2.27
CA GLY A 183 -8.10 7.66 -2.96
C GLY A 183 -9.50 7.35 -2.42
N VAL A 184 -9.83 6.06 -2.26
CA VAL A 184 -11.11 5.64 -1.64
C VAL A 184 -11.20 6.10 -0.18
N GLY A 185 -10.09 6.06 0.58
CA GLY A 185 -10.02 6.52 1.96
C GLY A 185 -10.26 8.03 2.10
N GLN A 186 -9.73 8.83 1.17
CA GLN A 186 -10.02 10.27 1.10
C GLN A 186 -11.49 10.54 0.73
N MET A 187 -12.01 9.84 -0.28
CA MET A 187 -13.44 9.92 -0.64
C MET A 187 -14.33 9.59 0.55
N ARG A 188 -13.99 8.54 1.33
CA ARG A 188 -14.70 8.15 2.54
C ARG A 188 -14.68 9.26 3.58
N ALA A 189 -13.51 9.84 3.88
CA ALA A 189 -13.38 10.86 4.92
C ALA A 189 -14.11 12.16 4.54
N MET A 190 -13.89 12.66 3.32
CA MET A 190 -14.55 13.88 2.83
C MET A 190 -16.07 13.69 2.74
N GLY A 191 -16.53 12.63 2.08
CA GLY A 191 -17.97 12.37 1.94
C GLY A 191 -18.68 12.18 3.29
N THR A 192 -18.05 11.50 4.26
CA THR A 192 -18.59 11.39 5.63
C THR A 192 -18.74 12.76 6.27
N GLY A 193 -17.75 13.64 6.14
CA GLY A 193 -17.81 15.02 6.64
C GLY A 193 -18.95 15.82 6.01
N PHE A 194 -19.04 15.81 4.68
CA PHE A 194 -20.10 16.52 3.94
C PHE A 194 -21.50 16.04 4.30
N LEU A 195 -21.71 14.72 4.35
CA LEU A 195 -22.98 14.13 4.72
C LEU A 195 -23.37 14.42 6.19
N THR A 196 -22.37 14.46 7.09
CA THR A 196 -22.64 14.82 8.51
C THR A 196 -23.05 16.28 8.65
N GLN A 197 -22.42 17.18 7.91
CA GLN A 197 -22.73 18.62 7.91
C GLN A 197 -23.96 18.96 7.06
N ALA A 198 -24.45 18.02 6.26
CA ALA A 198 -25.46 18.22 5.22
C ALA A 198 -25.13 19.40 4.28
N PHE A 199 -23.84 19.63 4.01
CA PHE A 199 -23.35 20.77 3.25
C PHE A 199 -22.13 20.38 2.41
N LEU A 200 -22.11 20.89 1.16
CA LEU A 200 -21.00 20.74 0.21
C LEU A 200 -20.81 22.09 -0.52
N SER A 201 -19.68 22.76 -0.27
CA SER A 201 -19.35 24.01 -0.94
C SER A 201 -19.04 23.77 -2.44
N VAL A 202 -19.02 24.83 -3.23
CA VAL A 202 -18.67 24.77 -4.66
C VAL A 202 -17.22 24.28 -4.84
N ASP A 203 -16.29 24.76 -4.01
CA ASP A 203 -14.88 24.39 -4.06
C ASP A 203 -14.69 22.93 -3.65
N ASP A 204 -15.34 22.48 -2.56
CA ASP A 204 -15.32 21.10 -2.12
C ASP A 204 -15.92 20.15 -3.17
N ARG A 205 -16.99 20.56 -3.85
CA ARG A 205 -17.60 19.83 -4.96
C ARG A 205 -16.60 19.63 -6.11
N GLY A 206 -15.82 20.66 -6.42
CA GLY A 206 -14.73 20.60 -7.42
C GLY A 206 -13.62 19.62 -7.00
N ALA A 207 -13.13 19.74 -5.77
CA ALA A 207 -12.09 18.88 -5.21
C ALA A 207 -12.55 17.41 -5.13
N PHE A 208 -13.78 17.18 -4.68
CA PHE A 208 -14.34 15.82 -4.56
C PHE A 208 -14.55 15.16 -5.91
N ARG A 209 -14.97 15.92 -6.95
CA ARG A 209 -15.05 15.43 -8.34
C ARG A 209 -13.69 15.00 -8.87
N ALA A 210 -12.65 15.81 -8.64
CA ALA A 210 -11.28 15.49 -9.04
C ALA A 210 -10.78 14.22 -8.36
N LEU A 211 -11.05 14.06 -7.07
CA LEU A 211 -10.69 12.88 -6.30
C LEU A 211 -11.37 11.59 -6.82
N ILE A 212 -12.67 11.65 -7.13
CA ILE A 212 -13.39 10.50 -7.75
C ILE A 212 -12.76 10.13 -9.10
N SER A 213 -12.41 11.12 -9.92
CA SER A 213 -11.76 10.89 -11.22
C SER A 213 -10.39 10.24 -11.08
N GLN A 214 -9.56 10.73 -10.14
CA GLN A 214 -8.24 10.17 -9.84
C GLN A 214 -8.35 8.74 -9.32
N THR A 215 -9.24 8.48 -8.36
CA THR A 215 -9.50 7.15 -7.81
C THR A 215 -9.92 6.16 -8.89
N THR A 216 -10.80 6.59 -9.81
CA THR A 216 -11.20 5.78 -10.98
C THR A 216 -9.99 5.45 -11.88
N THR A 217 -9.03 6.36 -12.01
CA THR A 217 -7.81 6.13 -12.78
C THR A 217 -6.92 5.08 -12.11
N PHE A 218 -6.72 5.16 -10.80
CA PHE A 218 -5.99 4.14 -10.05
C PHE A 218 -6.68 2.77 -10.11
N GLN A 219 -8.01 2.71 -10.02
CA GLN A 219 -8.77 1.48 -10.17
C GLN A 219 -8.49 0.79 -11.52
N LYS A 220 -8.47 1.56 -12.61
CA LYS A 220 -8.13 1.04 -13.94
C LYS A 220 -6.69 0.56 -14.02
N GLN A 221 -5.75 1.24 -13.37
CA GLN A 221 -4.34 0.83 -13.34
C GLN A 221 -4.15 -0.49 -12.59
N VAL A 222 -4.71 -0.61 -11.38
CA VAL A 222 -4.70 -1.86 -10.61
C VAL A 222 -5.29 -2.99 -11.43
N GLY A 223 -6.47 -2.78 -12.04
CA GLY A 223 -7.15 -3.79 -12.86
C GLY A 223 -6.29 -4.27 -14.03
N ARG A 224 -5.57 -3.36 -14.72
CA ARG A 224 -4.68 -3.74 -15.84
C ARG A 224 -3.50 -4.61 -15.39
N PHE A 225 -2.86 -4.28 -14.27
CA PHE A 225 -1.73 -5.06 -13.76
C PHE A 225 -2.17 -6.42 -13.24
N ILE A 226 -3.28 -6.50 -12.51
CA ILE A 226 -3.85 -7.78 -12.05
C ILE A 226 -4.24 -8.66 -13.25
N GLN A 227 -4.95 -8.10 -14.24
CA GLN A 227 -5.33 -8.85 -15.44
C GLN A 227 -4.09 -9.36 -16.19
N ARG A 228 -3.02 -8.56 -16.26
CA ARG A 228 -1.75 -8.99 -16.86
C ARG A 228 -1.13 -10.15 -16.09
N ALA A 229 -1.09 -10.08 -14.77
CA ALA A 229 -0.57 -11.15 -13.92
C ALA A 229 -1.36 -12.46 -14.12
N MET A 230 -2.70 -12.41 -14.09
CA MET A 230 -3.59 -13.55 -14.32
C MET A 230 -3.47 -14.13 -15.72
N THR A 231 -3.21 -13.30 -16.75
CA THR A 231 -3.01 -13.75 -18.13
C THR A 231 -1.67 -14.48 -18.28
N LEU A 232 -0.62 -14.01 -17.61
CA LEU A 232 0.72 -14.61 -17.66
C LEU A 232 0.84 -15.86 -16.81
N ASN A 233 0.11 -15.93 -15.70
CA ASN A 233 0.06 -17.09 -14.81
C ASN A 233 -1.40 -17.45 -14.48
N PRO A 234 -1.97 -18.50 -15.11
CA PRO A 234 -3.36 -18.92 -14.87
C PRO A 234 -3.67 -19.36 -13.43
N ALA A 235 -2.66 -19.73 -12.61
CA ALA A 235 -2.87 -20.02 -11.21
C ALA A 235 -3.42 -18.80 -10.45
N TYR A 236 -2.93 -17.60 -10.77
CA TYR A 236 -3.44 -16.36 -10.17
C TYR A 236 -4.91 -16.09 -10.51
N GLN A 237 -5.38 -16.53 -11.69
CA GLN A 237 -6.81 -16.44 -12.03
C GLN A 237 -7.67 -17.32 -11.11
N GLN A 238 -7.18 -18.51 -10.75
CA GLN A 238 -7.88 -19.42 -9.85
C GLN A 238 -7.89 -18.91 -8.40
N GLU A 239 -6.76 -18.37 -7.94
CA GLU A 239 -6.58 -17.88 -6.57
C GLU A 239 -7.24 -16.52 -6.33
N LEU A 240 -7.06 -15.57 -7.23
CA LEU A 240 -7.44 -14.17 -7.03
C LEU A 240 -8.73 -13.76 -7.75
N GLY A 241 -9.19 -14.51 -8.77
CA GLY A 241 -10.29 -14.10 -9.64
C GLY A 241 -11.57 -13.75 -8.88
N GLY A 242 -11.93 -14.52 -7.86
CA GLY A 242 -13.09 -14.26 -7.01
C GLY A 242 -12.94 -12.97 -6.18
N LEU A 243 -11.76 -12.78 -5.56
CA LEU A 243 -11.46 -11.60 -4.75
C LEU A 243 -11.43 -10.32 -5.61
N VAL A 244 -10.83 -10.40 -6.80
CA VAL A 244 -10.76 -9.28 -7.76
C VAL A 244 -12.15 -8.87 -8.23
N LYS A 245 -13.02 -9.84 -8.50
CA LYS A 245 -14.41 -9.57 -8.87
C LYS A 245 -15.14 -8.83 -7.75
N THR A 246 -15.10 -9.34 -6.52
CA THR A 246 -15.74 -8.71 -5.36
C THR A 246 -15.21 -7.30 -5.11
N ALA A 247 -13.88 -7.10 -5.15
CA ALA A 247 -13.27 -5.79 -4.97
C ALA A 247 -13.73 -4.80 -6.07
N THR A 248 -13.82 -5.26 -7.31
CA THR A 248 -14.26 -4.43 -8.45
C THR A 248 -15.73 -4.00 -8.28
N GLU A 249 -16.61 -4.91 -7.88
CA GLU A 249 -18.03 -4.62 -7.64
C GLU A 249 -18.20 -3.59 -6.51
N LEU A 250 -17.54 -3.79 -5.36
CA LEU A 250 -17.60 -2.86 -4.24
C LEU A 250 -17.00 -1.49 -4.54
N LEU A 251 -15.93 -1.43 -5.35
CA LEU A 251 -15.36 -0.17 -5.84
C LEU A 251 -16.33 0.58 -6.76
N ASN A 252 -17.01 -0.13 -7.67
CA ASN A 252 -17.98 0.48 -8.55
C ASN A 252 -19.18 1.02 -7.76
N GLU A 253 -19.68 0.27 -6.78
CA GLU A 253 -20.72 0.73 -5.86
C GLU A 253 -20.29 1.96 -5.07
N SER A 254 -19.05 1.98 -4.55
CA SER A 254 -18.49 3.12 -3.80
C SER A 254 -18.37 4.37 -4.66
N ASN A 255 -17.88 4.23 -5.89
CA ASN A 255 -17.79 5.33 -6.85
C ASN A 255 -19.18 5.84 -7.25
N HIS A 256 -20.15 4.96 -7.44
CA HIS A 256 -21.53 5.32 -7.73
C HIS A 256 -22.14 6.11 -6.56
N LEU A 257 -22.02 5.58 -5.34
CA LEU A 257 -22.53 6.21 -4.13
C LEU A 257 -21.93 7.61 -3.89
N ALA A 258 -20.60 7.76 -4.07
CA ALA A 258 -19.93 9.04 -3.96
C ALA A 258 -20.45 10.07 -4.98
N ARG A 259 -20.82 9.63 -6.18
CA ARG A 259 -21.40 10.49 -7.21
C ARG A 259 -22.84 10.88 -6.89
N THR A 260 -23.72 9.88 -6.67
CA THR A 260 -25.17 10.10 -6.58
C THR A 260 -25.59 10.70 -5.25
N GLU A 261 -24.94 10.33 -4.14
CA GLU A 261 -25.36 10.72 -2.80
C GLU A 261 -24.55 11.90 -2.21
N VAL A 262 -23.42 12.27 -2.87
CA VAL A 262 -22.59 13.38 -2.39
C VAL A 262 -22.35 14.43 -3.47
N LEU A 263 -21.88 14.02 -4.68
CA LEU A 263 -21.40 14.97 -5.68
C LEU A 263 -22.52 15.63 -6.49
N GLU A 264 -23.52 14.85 -6.94
CA GLU A 264 -24.51 15.22 -7.95
C GLU A 264 -25.85 15.63 -7.33
N ILE A 265 -26.01 15.48 -6.02
CA ILE A 265 -27.25 15.83 -5.29
C ILE A 265 -27.12 17.21 -4.62
N ASP A 266 -28.22 17.95 -4.56
CA ASP A 266 -28.26 19.25 -3.90
C ASP A 266 -28.57 19.13 -2.40
N LEU A 267 -29.30 18.10 -1.97
CA LEU A 267 -29.68 17.86 -0.59
C LEU A 267 -29.05 16.57 -0.08
N LEU A 268 -28.01 16.71 0.74
CA LEU A 268 -27.25 15.60 1.33
C LEU A 268 -28.06 14.95 2.45
N GLN A 269 -28.65 13.77 2.19
CA GLN A 269 -29.51 13.05 3.15
C GLN A 269 -29.04 11.61 3.42
N TYR A 270 -28.07 11.10 2.64
CA TYR A 270 -27.59 9.74 2.84
C TYR A 270 -26.89 9.63 4.21
N PRO A 271 -27.15 8.54 5.00
CA PRO A 271 -26.54 8.41 6.32
C PRO A 271 -25.02 8.33 6.25
N ALA A 272 -24.33 9.25 6.91
CA ALA A 272 -22.87 9.37 6.90
C ALA A 272 -22.17 8.08 7.38
N SER A 273 -22.76 7.39 8.37
CA SER A 273 -22.24 6.11 8.87
C SER A 273 -22.34 4.98 7.84
N ASP A 274 -23.42 4.94 7.05
CA ASP A 274 -23.61 3.92 6.02
C ASP A 274 -22.66 4.17 4.84
N TYR A 275 -22.49 5.44 4.45
CA TYR A 275 -21.49 5.85 3.47
C TYR A 275 -20.09 5.42 3.91
N PHE A 276 -19.70 5.73 5.15
CA PHE A 276 -18.40 5.32 5.71
C PHE A 276 -18.21 3.79 5.64
N ASN A 277 -19.23 3.03 6.04
CA ASN A 277 -19.16 1.57 6.07
C ASN A 277 -19.03 0.97 4.65
N LYS A 278 -19.78 1.50 3.68
CA LYS A 278 -19.71 1.04 2.28
C LYS A 278 -18.32 1.24 1.67
N LEU A 279 -17.72 2.40 1.84
CA LEU A 279 -16.38 2.66 1.33
C LEU A 279 -15.30 1.87 2.09
N THR A 280 -15.54 1.57 3.38
CA THR A 280 -14.66 0.70 4.16
C THR A 280 -14.66 -0.72 3.60
N GLN A 281 -15.82 -1.28 3.25
CA GLN A 281 -15.90 -2.61 2.61
C GLN A 281 -15.12 -2.69 1.31
N ALA A 282 -15.16 -1.63 0.48
CA ALA A 282 -14.37 -1.59 -0.75
C ALA A 282 -12.85 -1.60 -0.46
N ILE A 283 -12.38 -0.82 0.52
CA ILE A 283 -10.97 -0.80 0.94
C ILE A 283 -10.54 -2.18 1.47
N GLU A 284 -11.37 -2.82 2.29
CA GLU A 284 -11.09 -4.16 2.83
C GLU A 284 -10.99 -5.20 1.71
N ALA A 285 -11.86 -5.14 0.71
CA ALA A 285 -11.82 -6.03 -0.45
C ALA A 285 -10.54 -5.84 -1.30
N ILE A 286 -10.10 -4.59 -1.51
CA ILE A 286 -8.82 -4.31 -2.19
C ILE A 286 -7.65 -4.90 -1.39
N ASN A 287 -7.67 -4.73 -0.07
CA ASN A 287 -6.62 -5.27 0.80
C ASN A 287 -6.62 -6.80 0.83
N ALA A 288 -7.79 -7.46 0.75
CA ALA A 288 -7.88 -8.91 0.64
C ALA A 288 -7.19 -9.44 -0.62
N VAL A 289 -7.41 -8.78 -1.79
CA VAL A 289 -6.68 -9.12 -3.04
C VAL A 289 -5.18 -8.96 -2.84
N ARG A 290 -4.74 -7.87 -2.20
CA ARG A 290 -3.32 -7.55 -1.99
C ARG A 290 -2.60 -8.54 -1.07
N ILE A 291 -3.27 -9.08 -0.05
CA ILE A 291 -2.68 -10.02 0.92
C ILE A 291 -2.63 -11.45 0.35
N SER A 292 -3.54 -11.79 -0.54
CA SER A 292 -3.63 -13.13 -1.15
C SER A 292 -2.75 -13.29 -2.38
N GLY A 293 -2.28 -12.21 -3.01
CA GLY A 293 -1.36 -12.22 -4.15
C GLY A 293 0.09 -12.02 -3.71
#